data_032b35343b693119941df4f4ddd94eca
#
_entry.id   032b35343b693119941df4f4ddd94eca
#
_cell.length_a   1.000
_cell.length_b   1.000
_cell.length_c   1.000
_cell.angle_alpha   90.00
_cell.angle_beta   90.00
_cell.angle_gamma   90.00
#
_symmetry.space_group_name_H-M   'P 1'
#
loop_
_entity.id
_entity.type
_entity.pdbx_description
1 polymer ?
#
loop_
_entity_poly.entity_id
_entity_poly.type
_entity_poly.pdbx_seq_one_letter_code
_entity_poly.pdbx_strand_id
1 'polypeptide(L)'
;AGSLIIAVCYSFTKYNIITPAKFNGLFNYQKLLRDNKLRQCIINTVKITVTAVPMQILISTIFATLIASRKDTFLGKFAKASLFIPVLSSNAVVGTVWKAILNGGHPVVNFLFGLVGLDPTMLLGDSNSAIFTLSMIIVWKGMGYYMILTLSSLMSIPDNCYEAARVDGANSWNIFSRITVPMLKPTLILNTFLAIISSMQVFDIVYTMTGGGPSMSTTTMVMYAYQLTFKGGKAGYAMTVSNVLML
;
A
#
# COMPACT_ATOMS: atom_id res chain seq x y z
N ALA A 1 12.90 -4.97 -19.34
CA ALA A 1 14.19 -4.26 -19.50
C ALA A 1 14.07 -3.09 -20.50
N GLY A 2 13.45 -3.26 -21.67
CA GLY A 2 13.37 -2.20 -22.70
C GLY A 2 12.67 -0.92 -22.25
N SER A 3 11.53 -1.00 -21.57
CA SER A 3 10.78 0.16 -21.08
C SER A 3 11.55 1.00 -20.06
N LEU A 4 12.39 0.36 -19.24
CA LEU A 4 13.25 1.07 -18.27
C LEU A 4 14.33 1.88 -18.97
N ILE A 5 15.00 1.29 -19.95
CA ILE A 5 16.03 1.97 -20.76
C ILE A 5 15.39 3.20 -21.45
N ILE A 6 14.23 3.01 -22.04
CA ILE A 6 13.47 4.10 -22.66
C ILE A 6 13.16 5.21 -21.65
N ALA A 7 12.66 4.89 -20.45
CA ALA A 7 12.37 5.86 -19.41
C ALA A 7 13.63 6.64 -18.98
N VAL A 8 14.77 5.94 -18.83
CA VAL A 8 16.05 6.58 -18.54
C VAL A 8 16.49 7.49 -19.68
N CYS A 9 16.44 7.07 -20.94
CA CYS A 9 16.82 7.89 -22.09
C CYS A 9 15.96 9.16 -22.19
N TYR A 10 14.63 9.04 -22.07
CA TYR A 10 13.74 10.19 -22.16
C TYR A 10 13.82 11.12 -20.94
N SER A 11 14.33 10.67 -19.81
CA SER A 11 14.55 11.55 -18.64
C SER A 11 15.57 12.67 -18.91
N PHE A 12 16.48 12.46 -19.87
CA PHE A 12 17.46 13.47 -20.31
C PHE A 12 16.91 14.37 -21.44
N THR A 13 15.61 14.29 -21.74
CA THR A 13 15.02 15.03 -22.84
C THR A 13 13.92 15.98 -22.38
N LYS A 14 13.71 17.05 -23.15
CA LYS A 14 12.47 17.84 -23.10
C LYS A 14 11.48 17.17 -24.05
N TYR A 15 10.50 16.45 -23.46
CA TYR A 15 9.52 15.66 -24.19
C TYR A 15 8.12 15.87 -23.62
N ASN A 16 7.11 16.01 -24.50
CA ASN A 16 5.73 16.29 -24.14
C ASN A 16 4.70 15.39 -24.85
N ILE A 17 5.07 14.20 -25.31
CA ILE A 17 4.25 13.24 -26.07
C ILE A 17 3.88 13.72 -27.50
N ILE A 18 3.61 15.01 -27.69
CA ILE A 18 3.13 15.60 -28.96
C ILE A 18 4.30 16.00 -29.89
N THR A 19 5.37 16.53 -29.31
CA THR A 19 6.54 16.99 -30.07
C THR A 19 7.71 16.02 -29.93
N PRO A 20 8.59 15.94 -30.97
CA PRO A 20 9.79 15.11 -30.88
C PRO A 20 10.64 15.45 -29.66
N ALA A 21 11.21 14.40 -29.02
CA ALA A 21 12.08 14.58 -27.90
C ALA A 21 13.35 15.35 -28.27
N LYS A 22 13.67 16.42 -27.53
CA LYS A 22 14.91 17.19 -27.70
C LYS A 22 15.82 16.92 -26.49
N PHE A 23 17.08 16.58 -26.74
CA PHE A 23 18.05 16.36 -25.67
C PHE A 23 18.22 17.63 -24.81
N ASN A 24 18.15 17.49 -23.49
CA ASN A 24 18.16 18.59 -22.54
C ASN A 24 19.21 18.38 -21.43
N GLY A 25 20.09 17.40 -21.58
CA GLY A 25 21.11 17.07 -20.58
C GLY A 25 20.53 16.78 -19.22
N LEU A 26 21.14 17.31 -18.17
CA LEU A 26 20.76 17.10 -16.76
C LEU A 26 19.69 18.08 -16.25
N PHE A 27 19.11 18.92 -17.09
CA PHE A 27 18.16 19.96 -16.68
C PHE A 27 16.99 19.41 -15.85
N ASN A 28 16.42 18.26 -16.23
CA ASN A 28 15.32 17.64 -15.51
C ASN A 28 15.75 17.21 -14.09
N TYR A 29 16.98 16.71 -13.93
CA TYR A 29 17.54 16.32 -12.64
C TYR A 29 17.85 17.53 -11.74
N GLN A 30 18.38 18.61 -12.32
CA GLN A 30 18.60 19.87 -11.58
C GLN A 30 17.26 20.47 -11.11
N LYS A 31 16.23 20.41 -11.96
CA LYS A 31 14.89 20.85 -11.62
C LYS A 31 14.28 20.03 -10.48
N LEU A 32 14.50 18.72 -10.48
CA LEU A 32 14.02 17.79 -9.47
C LEU A 32 14.49 18.20 -8.05
N LEU A 33 15.74 18.66 -7.91
CA LEU A 33 16.28 19.10 -6.62
C LEU A 33 15.61 20.36 -6.06
N ARG A 34 14.96 21.16 -6.92
CA ARG A 34 14.29 22.42 -6.55
C ARG A 34 12.76 22.30 -6.57
N ASP A 35 12.21 21.13 -6.84
CA ASP A 35 10.77 20.92 -6.96
C ASP A 35 10.11 20.65 -5.60
N ASN A 36 9.56 21.69 -4.98
CA ASN A 36 8.83 21.59 -3.72
C ASN A 36 7.61 20.66 -3.81
N LYS A 37 6.96 20.58 -4.99
CA LYS A 37 5.83 19.65 -5.18
C LYS A 37 6.27 18.20 -5.13
N LEU A 38 7.40 17.89 -5.77
CA LEU A 38 7.99 16.56 -5.70
C LEU A 38 8.38 16.21 -4.27
N ARG A 39 9.00 17.14 -3.52
CA ARG A 39 9.33 16.92 -2.11
C ARG A 39 8.10 16.55 -1.28
N GLN A 40 6.99 17.26 -1.49
CA GLN A 40 5.72 16.92 -0.82
C GLN A 40 5.21 15.53 -1.21
N CYS A 41 5.29 15.16 -2.51
CA CYS A 41 4.89 13.84 -2.99
C CYS A 41 5.74 12.72 -2.39
N ILE A 42 7.06 12.92 -2.24
CA ILE A 42 7.96 11.98 -1.56
C ILE A 42 7.52 11.80 -0.11
N ILE A 43 7.30 12.89 0.63
CA ILE A 43 6.85 12.83 2.03
C ILE A 43 5.52 12.09 2.15
N ASN A 44 4.56 12.35 1.27
CA ASN A 44 3.27 11.67 1.27
C ASN A 44 3.43 10.17 0.99
N THR A 45 4.23 9.81 -0.02
CA THR A 45 4.50 8.40 -0.36
C THR A 45 5.14 7.67 0.82
N VAL A 46 6.15 8.29 1.46
CA VAL A 46 6.81 7.73 2.65
C VAL A 46 5.82 7.61 3.82
N LYS A 47 4.99 8.61 4.08
CA LYS A 47 3.96 8.55 5.14
C LYS A 47 3.01 7.39 4.92
N ILE A 48 2.48 7.21 3.70
CA ILE A 48 1.61 6.09 3.36
C ILE A 48 2.36 4.76 3.59
N THR A 49 3.59 4.64 3.11
CA THR A 49 4.39 3.41 3.24
C THR A 49 4.67 3.07 4.71
N VAL A 50 5.15 4.04 5.49
CA VAL A 50 5.47 3.83 6.91
C VAL A 50 4.24 3.52 7.75
N THR A 51 3.07 4.02 7.36
CA THR A 51 1.80 3.72 8.05
C THR A 51 1.24 2.38 7.60
N ALA A 52 1.16 2.13 6.29
CA ALA A 52 0.48 0.97 5.75
C ALA A 52 1.29 -0.33 5.93
N VAL A 53 2.59 -0.32 5.65
CA VAL A 53 3.40 -1.56 5.64
C VAL A 53 3.45 -2.26 7.00
N PRO A 54 3.81 -1.59 8.12
CA PRO A 54 3.85 -2.26 9.42
C PRO A 54 2.48 -2.81 9.82
N MET A 55 1.41 -2.05 9.56
CA MET A 55 0.06 -2.48 9.87
C MET A 55 -0.39 -3.67 9.03
N GLN A 56 -0.08 -3.68 7.72
CA GLN A 56 -0.38 -4.82 6.84
C GLN A 56 0.31 -6.09 7.34
N ILE A 57 1.61 -6.02 7.64
CA ILE A 57 2.38 -7.18 8.08
C ILE A 57 1.90 -7.66 9.45
N LEU A 58 1.66 -6.76 10.39
CA LEU A 58 1.17 -7.10 11.72
C LEU A 58 -0.21 -7.77 11.66
N ILE A 59 -1.18 -7.11 11.03
CA ILE A 59 -2.56 -7.57 10.93
C ILE A 59 -2.63 -8.90 10.16
N SER A 60 -1.93 -9.02 9.04
CA SER A 60 -1.89 -10.24 8.25
C SER A 60 -1.29 -11.41 9.02
N THR A 61 -0.24 -11.18 9.81
CA THR A 61 0.39 -12.22 10.65
C THR A 61 -0.54 -12.66 11.76
N ILE A 62 -1.24 -11.73 12.44
CA ILE A 62 -2.24 -12.05 13.46
C ILE A 62 -3.36 -12.91 12.85
N PHE A 63 -3.94 -12.50 11.73
CA PHE A 63 -5.00 -13.29 11.09
C PHE A 63 -4.49 -14.63 10.57
N ALA A 64 -3.28 -14.71 10.03
CA ALA A 64 -2.69 -15.97 9.59
C ALA A 64 -2.55 -16.97 10.77
N THR A 65 -2.06 -16.52 11.92
CA THR A 65 -1.92 -17.37 13.12
C THR A 65 -3.28 -17.81 13.69
N LEU A 66 -4.26 -16.91 13.74
CA LEU A 66 -5.61 -17.24 14.18
C LEU A 66 -6.32 -18.25 13.26
N ILE A 67 -6.13 -18.11 11.93
CA ILE A 67 -6.70 -19.03 10.96
C ILE A 67 -5.97 -20.37 10.97
N ALA A 68 -4.65 -20.38 11.13
CA ALA A 68 -3.86 -21.61 11.22
C ALA A 68 -4.33 -22.51 12.37
N SER A 69 -4.65 -21.92 13.54
CA SER A 69 -5.17 -22.68 14.68
C SER A 69 -6.59 -23.22 14.47
N ARG A 70 -7.30 -22.79 13.45
CA ARG A 70 -8.69 -23.17 13.12
C ARG A 70 -8.87 -23.60 11.68
N LYS A 71 -7.81 -24.06 11.02
CA LYS A 71 -7.75 -24.33 9.57
C LYS A 71 -8.86 -25.27 9.06
N ASP A 72 -9.24 -26.27 9.87
CA ASP A 72 -10.20 -27.30 9.50
C ASP A 72 -11.65 -26.93 9.86
N THR A 73 -11.87 -25.82 10.56
CA THR A 73 -13.21 -25.36 10.94
C THR A 73 -13.86 -24.55 9.81
N PHE A 74 -15.20 -24.56 9.78
CA PHE A 74 -15.98 -23.70 8.87
C PHE A 74 -15.63 -22.22 9.06
N LEU A 75 -15.48 -21.78 10.32
CA LEU A 75 -15.15 -20.39 10.66
C LEU A 75 -13.76 -19.98 10.11
N GLY A 76 -12.75 -20.87 10.21
CA GLY A 76 -11.41 -20.60 9.65
C GLY A 76 -11.43 -20.48 8.12
N LYS A 77 -12.17 -21.38 7.45
CA LYS A 77 -12.34 -21.32 5.98
C LYS A 77 -13.09 -20.06 5.54
N PHE A 78 -14.16 -19.70 6.25
CA PHE A 78 -14.95 -18.51 5.99
C PHE A 78 -14.14 -17.23 6.23
N ALA A 79 -13.43 -17.12 7.35
CA ALA A 79 -12.57 -15.98 7.65
C ALA A 79 -11.47 -15.79 6.60
N LYS A 80 -10.81 -16.90 6.18
CA LYS A 80 -9.81 -16.87 5.08
C LYS A 80 -10.41 -16.32 3.80
N ALA A 81 -11.58 -16.80 3.38
CA ALA A 81 -12.24 -16.34 2.17
C ALA A 81 -12.64 -14.86 2.27
N SER A 82 -13.29 -14.46 3.36
CA SER A 82 -13.77 -13.09 3.57
C SER A 82 -12.64 -12.06 3.59
N LEU A 83 -11.52 -12.37 4.23
CA LEU A 83 -10.35 -11.49 4.26
C LEU A 83 -9.61 -11.41 2.91
N PHE A 84 -9.79 -12.41 2.05
CA PHE A 84 -9.18 -12.43 0.73
C PHE A 84 -10.03 -11.75 -0.36
N ILE A 85 -11.35 -11.66 -0.19
CA ILE A 85 -12.25 -11.02 -1.16
C ILE A 85 -11.79 -9.61 -1.59
N PRO A 86 -11.38 -8.70 -0.67
CA PRO A 86 -10.91 -7.38 -1.08
C PRO A 86 -9.71 -7.40 -2.03
N VAL A 87 -8.86 -8.42 -1.93
CA VAL A 87 -7.65 -8.56 -2.76
C VAL A 87 -8.02 -8.75 -4.24
N LEU A 88 -9.11 -9.46 -4.52
CA LEU A 88 -9.57 -9.75 -5.88
C LEU A 88 -10.16 -8.53 -6.59
N SER A 89 -10.58 -7.52 -5.83
CA SER A 89 -11.19 -6.31 -6.38
C SER A 89 -10.13 -5.39 -7.00
N SER A 90 -10.49 -4.69 -8.10
CA SER A 90 -9.64 -3.65 -8.68
C SER A 90 -9.42 -2.49 -7.69
N ASN A 91 -8.20 -1.95 -7.65
CA ASN A 91 -7.88 -0.78 -6.82
C ASN A 91 -8.77 0.43 -7.13
N ALA A 92 -9.08 0.67 -8.39
CA ALA A 92 -9.94 1.77 -8.82
C ALA A 92 -11.39 1.60 -8.33
N VAL A 93 -11.92 0.38 -8.40
CA VAL A 93 -13.27 0.05 -7.88
C VAL A 93 -13.31 0.25 -6.37
N VAL A 94 -12.33 -0.30 -5.65
CA VAL A 94 -12.22 -0.12 -4.19
C VAL A 94 -12.18 1.35 -3.82
N GLY A 95 -11.35 2.14 -4.49
CA GLY A 95 -11.25 3.58 -4.23
C GLY A 95 -12.56 4.32 -4.50
N THR A 96 -13.26 3.98 -5.59
CA THR A 96 -14.55 4.61 -5.92
C THR A 96 -15.63 4.25 -4.90
N VAL A 97 -15.73 2.99 -4.48
CA VAL A 97 -16.69 2.53 -3.46
C VAL A 97 -16.43 3.21 -2.12
N TRP A 98 -15.18 3.22 -1.64
CA TRP A 98 -14.83 3.87 -0.39
C TRP A 98 -15.06 5.39 -0.43
N LYS A 99 -14.77 6.04 -1.56
CA LYS A 99 -15.11 7.45 -1.76
C LYS A 99 -16.62 7.69 -1.61
N ALA A 100 -17.44 6.86 -2.24
CA ALA A 100 -18.91 6.98 -2.14
C ALA A 100 -19.39 6.76 -0.69
N ILE A 101 -18.80 5.80 0.02
CA ILE A 101 -19.09 5.52 1.43
C ILE A 101 -18.75 6.71 2.32
N LEU A 102 -17.55 7.29 2.15
CA LEU A 102 -17.01 8.36 3.00
C LEU A 102 -17.48 9.76 2.59
N ASN A 103 -18.20 9.92 1.49
CA ASN A 103 -18.68 11.22 1.02
C ASN A 103 -19.93 11.73 1.76
N GLY A 104 -20.29 11.10 2.88
CA GLY A 104 -21.38 11.54 3.76
C GLY A 104 -22.80 11.32 3.21
N GLY A 105 -22.94 10.73 2.02
CA GLY A 105 -24.25 10.53 1.38
C GLY A 105 -25.04 9.30 1.88
N HIS A 106 -24.44 8.45 2.70
CA HIS A 106 -25.10 7.19 3.10
C HIS A 106 -25.55 7.24 4.58
N PRO A 107 -26.87 7.20 4.85
CA PRO A 107 -27.42 7.37 6.22
C PRO A 107 -26.86 6.36 7.22
N VAL A 108 -26.71 5.09 6.85
CA VAL A 108 -26.18 4.03 7.72
C VAL A 108 -24.72 4.29 8.09
N VAL A 109 -23.90 4.77 7.13
CA VAL A 109 -22.50 5.10 7.38
C VAL A 109 -22.40 6.29 8.34
N ASN A 110 -23.18 7.35 8.09
CA ASN A 110 -23.22 8.52 8.96
C ASN A 110 -23.66 8.16 10.39
N PHE A 111 -24.62 7.25 10.52
CA PHE A 111 -25.07 6.74 11.82
C PHE A 111 -23.94 5.97 12.54
N LEU A 112 -23.26 5.04 11.85
CA LEU A 112 -22.18 4.24 12.44
C LEU A 112 -20.98 5.11 12.85
N PHE A 113 -20.60 6.06 12.00
CA PHE A 113 -19.50 6.98 12.31
C PHE A 113 -19.91 7.98 13.41
N GLY A 114 -21.17 8.38 13.44
CA GLY A 114 -21.74 9.23 14.50
C GLY A 114 -21.69 8.58 15.88
N LEU A 115 -21.85 7.25 15.98
CA LEU A 115 -21.70 6.52 17.25
C LEU A 115 -20.29 6.65 17.86
N VAL A 116 -19.28 6.87 17.02
CA VAL A 116 -17.88 7.06 17.43
C VAL A 116 -17.49 8.54 17.48
N GLY A 117 -18.44 9.45 17.18
CA GLY A 117 -18.21 10.89 17.16
C GLY A 117 -17.36 11.36 15.98
N LEU A 118 -17.33 10.60 14.88
CA LEU A 118 -16.58 10.93 13.67
C LEU A 118 -17.51 11.37 12.54
N ASP A 119 -17.10 12.38 11.78
CA ASP A 119 -17.75 12.77 10.53
C ASP A 119 -17.01 12.10 9.36
N PRO A 120 -17.66 11.19 8.60
CA PRO A 120 -17.02 10.52 7.48
C PRO A 120 -16.48 11.49 6.41
N THR A 121 -17.11 12.66 6.23
CA THR A 121 -16.66 13.66 5.24
C THR A 121 -15.31 14.27 5.60
N MET A 122 -15.02 14.44 6.88
CA MET A 122 -13.75 14.98 7.36
C MET A 122 -12.58 14.04 7.14
N LEU A 123 -12.84 12.72 7.00
CA LEU A 123 -11.79 11.72 6.81
C LEU A 123 -11.04 11.88 5.48
N LEU A 124 -11.69 12.41 4.45
CA LEU A 124 -11.07 12.72 3.16
C LEU A 124 -10.89 14.23 2.94
N GLY A 125 -11.61 15.06 3.68
CA GLY A 125 -11.61 16.52 3.55
C GLY A 125 -10.45 17.23 4.26
N ASP A 126 -9.92 16.64 5.33
CA ASP A 126 -8.77 17.19 6.04
C ASP A 126 -7.45 16.57 5.58
N SER A 127 -6.40 17.40 5.48
CA SER A 127 -5.08 17.00 4.98
C SER A 127 -4.38 15.94 5.84
N ASN A 128 -4.62 15.94 7.15
CA ASN A 128 -3.95 15.01 8.06
C ASN A 128 -4.68 13.66 8.09
N SER A 129 -6.01 13.68 8.13
CA SER A 129 -6.82 12.46 8.17
C SER A 129 -6.86 11.73 6.83
N ALA A 130 -6.78 12.45 5.71
CA ALA A 130 -6.87 11.85 4.38
C ALA A 130 -5.75 10.82 4.10
N ILE A 131 -4.49 11.11 4.47
CA ILE A 131 -3.38 10.16 4.33
C ILE A 131 -3.61 8.91 5.20
N PHE A 132 -4.04 9.11 6.45
CA PHE A 132 -4.30 8.00 7.36
C PHE A 132 -5.45 7.12 6.84
N THR A 133 -6.55 7.74 6.42
CA THR A 133 -7.71 7.04 5.84
C THR A 133 -7.32 6.22 4.61
N LEU A 134 -6.56 6.81 3.69
CA LEU A 134 -6.02 6.10 2.52
C LEU A 134 -5.15 4.91 2.95
N SER A 135 -4.26 5.11 3.93
CA SER A 135 -3.39 4.05 4.44
C SER A 135 -4.20 2.89 5.04
N MET A 136 -5.28 3.18 5.78
CA MET A 136 -6.16 2.15 6.34
C MET A 136 -6.87 1.34 5.26
N ILE A 137 -7.32 1.98 4.19
CA ILE A 137 -7.96 1.30 3.06
C ILE A 137 -6.96 0.43 2.30
N ILE A 138 -5.73 0.92 2.12
CA ILE A 138 -4.63 0.14 1.53
C ILE A 138 -4.33 -1.09 2.40
N VAL A 139 -4.28 -0.92 3.74
CA VAL A 139 -4.10 -2.03 4.69
C VAL A 139 -5.21 -3.05 4.55
N TRP A 140 -6.46 -2.61 4.65
CA TRP A 140 -7.64 -3.50 4.53
C TRP A 140 -7.64 -4.28 3.21
N LYS A 141 -7.31 -3.62 2.11
CA LYS A 141 -7.27 -4.26 0.79
C LYS A 141 -6.13 -5.27 0.66
N GLY A 142 -4.95 -4.95 1.18
CA GLY A 142 -3.73 -5.74 0.99
C GLY A 142 -3.52 -6.85 2.02
N MET A 143 -4.10 -6.73 3.22
CA MET A 143 -3.82 -7.64 4.33
C MET A 143 -4.12 -9.11 4.01
N GLY A 144 -5.16 -9.39 3.23
CA GLY A 144 -5.54 -10.74 2.83
C GLY A 144 -4.47 -11.45 1.99
N TYR A 145 -3.77 -10.72 1.12
CA TYR A 145 -2.67 -11.25 0.32
C TYR A 145 -1.50 -11.71 1.20
N TYR A 146 -1.02 -10.82 2.07
CA TYR A 146 0.09 -11.13 2.97
C TYR A 146 -0.29 -12.19 4.03
N MET A 147 -1.57 -12.20 4.44
CA MET A 147 -2.12 -13.24 5.32
C MET A 147 -2.00 -14.63 4.67
N ILE A 148 -2.34 -14.79 3.40
CA ILE A 148 -2.24 -16.09 2.72
C ILE A 148 -0.78 -16.54 2.59
N LEU A 149 0.14 -15.65 2.23
CA LEU A 149 1.56 -15.97 2.16
C LEU A 149 2.11 -16.39 3.53
N THR A 150 1.75 -15.67 4.59
CA THR A 150 2.14 -16.01 5.96
C THR A 150 1.50 -17.33 6.41
N LEU A 151 0.22 -17.55 6.08
CA LEU A 151 -0.49 -18.79 6.42
C LEU A 151 0.14 -20.02 5.74
N SER A 152 0.51 -19.91 4.45
CA SER A 152 1.21 -20.97 3.74
C SER A 152 2.53 -21.33 4.41
N SER A 153 3.30 -20.33 4.83
CA SER A 153 4.55 -20.52 5.54
C SER A 153 4.33 -21.14 6.93
N LEU A 154 3.30 -20.71 7.67
CA LEU A 154 2.93 -21.33 8.94
C LEU A 154 2.61 -22.82 8.80
N MET A 155 1.87 -23.17 7.75
CA MET A 155 1.47 -24.55 7.49
C MET A 155 2.64 -25.45 7.03
N SER A 156 3.77 -24.88 6.65
CA SER A 156 4.98 -25.62 6.28
C SER A 156 5.91 -25.88 7.47
N ILE A 157 5.64 -25.32 8.65
CA ILE A 157 6.41 -25.58 9.86
C ILE A 157 6.06 -27.00 10.35
N PRO A 158 7.03 -27.89 10.54
CA PRO A 158 6.76 -29.26 11.01
C PRO A 158 6.15 -29.28 12.40
N ASP A 159 5.12 -30.11 12.61
CA ASP A 159 4.40 -30.21 13.89
C ASP A 159 5.32 -30.69 15.02
N ASN A 160 6.34 -31.49 14.72
CA ASN A 160 7.33 -31.95 15.71
C ASN A 160 8.07 -30.80 16.42
N CYS A 161 8.25 -29.64 15.77
CA CYS A 161 8.83 -28.48 16.42
C CYS A 161 7.91 -27.95 17.56
N TYR A 162 6.62 -27.99 17.34
CA TYR A 162 5.63 -27.56 18.33
C TYR A 162 5.45 -28.59 19.44
N GLU A 163 5.51 -29.89 19.11
CA GLU A 163 5.40 -30.99 20.07
C GLU A 163 6.60 -31.00 21.00
N ALA A 164 7.82 -30.90 20.50
CA ALA A 164 9.03 -30.83 21.31
C ALA A 164 8.96 -29.66 22.32
N ALA A 165 8.57 -28.47 21.83
CA ALA A 165 8.45 -27.30 22.69
C ALA A 165 7.40 -27.46 23.80
N ARG A 166 6.29 -28.20 23.54
CA ARG A 166 5.27 -28.49 24.56
C ARG A 166 5.81 -29.49 25.61
N VAL A 167 6.59 -30.46 25.18
CA VAL A 167 7.26 -31.41 26.09
C VAL A 167 8.24 -30.67 27.01
N ASP A 168 8.95 -29.67 26.49
CA ASP A 168 9.85 -28.77 27.23
C ASP A 168 9.11 -27.76 28.13
N GLY A 169 7.78 -27.80 28.19
CA GLY A 169 6.97 -26.93 29.05
C GLY A 169 6.79 -25.50 28.53
N ALA A 170 7.06 -25.25 27.22
CA ALA A 170 6.88 -23.94 26.65
C ALA A 170 5.39 -23.53 26.60
N ASN A 171 5.08 -22.34 27.10
CA ASN A 171 3.75 -21.76 26.96
C ASN A 171 3.52 -21.22 25.53
N SER A 172 2.26 -20.90 25.20
CA SER A 172 1.87 -20.43 23.85
C SER A 172 2.64 -19.20 23.39
N TRP A 173 3.00 -18.28 24.30
CA TRP A 173 3.79 -17.10 23.98
C TRP A 173 5.24 -17.46 23.63
N ASN A 174 5.84 -18.37 24.38
CA ASN A 174 7.20 -18.87 24.09
C ASN A 174 7.26 -19.61 22.75
N ILE A 175 6.26 -20.45 22.47
CA ILE A 175 6.12 -21.11 21.16
C ILE A 175 6.01 -20.08 20.04
N PHE A 176 5.13 -19.10 20.19
CA PHE A 176 4.95 -18.05 19.17
C PHE A 176 6.23 -17.25 18.95
N SER A 177 6.83 -16.72 20.03
CA SER A 177 7.97 -15.79 19.94
C SER A 177 9.30 -16.46 19.58
N ARG A 178 9.52 -17.70 20.07
CA ARG A 178 10.82 -18.39 19.91
C ARG A 178 10.84 -19.44 18.80
N ILE A 179 9.69 -19.89 18.32
CA ILE A 179 9.60 -20.90 17.25
C ILE A 179 8.90 -20.30 16.03
N THR A 180 7.63 -19.89 16.20
CA THR A 180 6.81 -19.47 15.07
C THR A 180 7.37 -18.22 14.37
N VAL A 181 7.63 -17.14 15.11
CA VAL A 181 8.13 -15.88 14.53
C VAL A 181 9.51 -16.05 13.88
N PRO A 182 10.50 -16.70 14.51
CA PRO A 182 11.79 -16.93 13.86
C PRO A 182 11.70 -17.79 12.58
N MET A 183 10.85 -18.83 12.57
CA MET A 183 10.65 -19.65 11.37
C MET A 183 9.89 -18.92 10.28
N LEU A 184 9.03 -17.95 10.61
CA LEU A 184 8.35 -17.09 9.66
C LEU A 184 9.23 -15.94 9.14
N LYS A 185 10.37 -15.65 9.76
CA LYS A 185 11.22 -14.49 9.45
C LYS A 185 11.50 -14.32 7.94
N PRO A 186 11.85 -15.36 7.15
CA PRO A 186 12.07 -15.22 5.72
C PRO A 186 10.81 -14.72 4.99
N THR A 187 9.65 -15.28 5.32
CA THR A 187 8.36 -14.88 4.71
C THR A 187 7.95 -13.46 5.13
N LEU A 188 8.15 -13.09 6.40
CA LEU A 188 7.86 -11.74 6.87
C LEU A 188 8.74 -10.70 6.20
N ILE A 189 10.02 -11.00 5.97
CA ILE A 189 10.93 -10.14 5.22
C ILE A 189 10.43 -9.98 3.77
N LEU A 190 10.13 -11.10 3.09
CA LEU A 190 9.59 -11.06 1.74
C LEU A 190 8.30 -10.24 1.65
N ASN A 191 7.35 -10.50 2.53
CA ASN A 191 6.09 -9.77 2.62
C ASN A 191 6.31 -8.26 2.84
N THR A 192 7.28 -7.91 3.70
CA THR A 192 7.63 -6.51 3.96
C THR A 192 8.17 -5.83 2.70
N PHE A 193 9.07 -6.48 1.96
CA PHE A 193 9.56 -5.95 0.68
C PHE A 193 8.44 -5.75 -0.34
N LEU A 194 7.59 -6.76 -0.51
CA LEU A 194 6.44 -6.66 -1.43
C LEU A 194 5.47 -5.55 -1.02
N ALA A 195 5.21 -5.39 0.28
CA ALA A 195 4.35 -4.33 0.80
C ALA A 195 4.95 -2.93 0.60
N ILE A 196 6.27 -2.77 0.78
CA ILE A 196 6.97 -1.50 0.51
C ILE A 196 6.82 -1.15 -0.97
N ILE A 197 7.16 -2.07 -1.88
CA ILE A 197 7.07 -1.83 -3.33
C ILE A 197 5.62 -1.46 -3.71
N SER A 198 4.63 -2.22 -3.23
CA SER A 198 3.23 -1.96 -3.53
C SER A 198 2.74 -0.60 -3.00
N SER A 199 3.13 -0.21 -1.79
CA SER A 199 2.71 1.06 -1.20
C SER A 199 3.42 2.27 -1.80
N MET A 200 4.69 2.13 -2.22
CA MET A 200 5.41 3.19 -2.92
C MET A 200 4.85 3.45 -4.32
N GLN A 201 4.26 2.44 -4.96
CA GLN A 201 3.67 2.52 -6.30
C GLN A 201 2.16 2.79 -6.28
N VAL A 202 1.57 3.10 -5.14
CA VAL A 202 0.13 3.34 -5.04
C VAL A 202 -0.29 4.53 -5.89
N PHE A 203 -1.27 4.30 -6.78
CA PHE A 203 -1.84 5.29 -7.69
C PHE A 203 -3.36 5.25 -7.71
N ASP A 204 -3.96 4.12 -8.09
CA ASP A 204 -5.39 4.00 -8.41
C ASP A 204 -6.29 4.43 -7.26
N ILE A 205 -6.01 3.98 -6.03
CA ILE A 205 -6.79 4.31 -4.82
C ILE A 205 -6.70 5.82 -4.55
N VAL A 206 -5.50 6.39 -4.61
CA VAL A 206 -5.30 7.83 -4.40
C VAL A 206 -6.01 8.65 -5.47
N TYR A 207 -5.88 8.24 -6.73
CA TYR A 207 -6.51 8.93 -7.86
C TYR A 207 -8.03 8.94 -7.76
N THR A 208 -8.65 7.78 -7.44
CA THR A 208 -10.10 7.63 -7.40
C THR A 208 -10.72 8.23 -6.14
N MET A 209 -10.06 8.13 -5.00
CA MET A 209 -10.62 8.62 -3.72
C MET A 209 -10.46 10.12 -3.55
N THR A 210 -9.24 10.62 -3.67
CA THR A 210 -8.91 12.02 -3.31
C THR A 210 -8.50 12.88 -4.50
N GLY A 211 -8.10 12.26 -5.62
CA GLY A 211 -7.50 12.99 -6.73
C GLY A 211 -6.17 13.71 -6.35
N GLY A 212 -5.55 13.30 -5.21
CA GLY A 212 -4.35 13.92 -4.64
C GLY A 212 -4.63 15.04 -3.64
N GLY A 213 -5.91 15.39 -3.40
CA GLY A 213 -6.34 16.45 -2.47
C GLY A 213 -6.48 15.98 -1.02
N PRO A 214 -6.86 16.92 -0.12
CA PRO A 214 -6.86 18.35 -0.32
C PRO A 214 -5.44 18.94 -0.45
N SER A 215 -5.28 20.00 -1.20
CA SER A 215 -4.03 20.77 -1.33
C SER A 215 -2.76 19.92 -1.59
N MET A 216 -2.85 18.88 -2.42
CA MET A 216 -1.77 17.90 -2.71
C MET A 216 -1.35 17.03 -1.50
N SER A 217 -2.10 17.06 -0.39
CA SER A 217 -1.72 16.32 0.83
C SER A 217 -1.62 14.81 0.62
N THR A 218 -2.34 14.25 -0.36
CA THR A 218 -2.34 12.82 -0.66
C THR A 218 -1.69 12.47 -1.99
N THR A 219 -1.16 13.47 -2.73
CA THR A 219 -0.49 13.22 -4.01
C THR A 219 0.77 12.38 -3.78
N THR A 220 0.83 11.19 -4.38
CA THR A 220 2.00 10.31 -4.37
C THR A 220 2.96 10.63 -5.52
N MET A 221 4.17 10.07 -5.49
CA MET A 221 5.15 10.24 -6.56
C MET A 221 4.61 9.74 -7.90
N VAL A 222 3.95 8.57 -7.93
CA VAL A 222 3.36 8.00 -9.16
C VAL A 222 2.25 8.90 -9.68
N MET A 223 1.40 9.42 -8.80
CA MET A 223 0.33 10.34 -9.18
C MET A 223 0.88 11.65 -9.71
N TYR A 224 1.96 12.16 -9.13
CA TYR A 224 2.63 13.36 -9.62
C TYR A 224 3.24 13.15 -11.02
N ALA A 225 3.91 12.02 -11.25
CA ALA A 225 4.41 11.66 -12.57
C ALA A 225 3.27 11.58 -13.62
N TYR A 226 2.14 10.98 -13.24
CA TYR A 226 0.94 10.95 -14.09
C TYR A 226 0.43 12.37 -14.42
N GLN A 227 0.30 13.24 -13.43
CA GLN A 227 -0.15 14.61 -13.61
C GLN A 227 0.82 15.41 -14.50
N LEU A 228 2.13 15.24 -14.34
CA LEU A 228 3.16 15.86 -15.17
C LEU A 228 3.04 15.43 -16.62
N THR A 229 2.79 14.15 -16.86
CA THR A 229 2.68 13.60 -18.22
C THR A 229 1.41 14.06 -18.91
N PHE A 230 0.25 13.78 -18.30
CA PHE A 230 -1.04 13.90 -18.98
C PHE A 230 -1.72 15.27 -18.81
N LYS A 231 -1.48 15.96 -17.69
CA LYS A 231 -2.03 17.30 -17.44
C LYS A 231 -1.02 18.41 -17.72
N GLY A 232 0.26 18.14 -17.47
CA GLY A 232 1.32 19.14 -17.57
C GLY A 232 2.11 19.13 -18.87
N GLY A 233 1.96 18.12 -19.74
CA GLY A 233 2.72 17.98 -20.97
C GLY A 233 4.25 17.95 -20.76
N LYS A 234 4.72 17.37 -19.63
CA LYS A 234 6.14 17.33 -19.24
C LYS A 234 6.61 15.89 -19.06
N ALA A 235 6.39 15.05 -20.09
CA ALA A 235 6.66 13.62 -20.05
C ALA A 235 8.13 13.30 -19.74
N GLY A 236 9.09 14.02 -20.30
CA GLY A 236 10.51 13.83 -19.98
C GLY A 236 10.83 14.07 -18.51
N TYR A 237 10.24 15.09 -17.88
CA TYR A 237 10.40 15.35 -16.45
C TYR A 237 9.64 14.30 -15.59
N ALA A 238 8.47 13.85 -16.04
CA ALA A 238 7.73 12.76 -15.36
C ALA A 238 8.55 11.46 -15.34
N MET A 239 9.25 11.12 -16.42
CA MET A 239 10.16 9.97 -16.47
C MET A 239 11.33 10.12 -15.49
N THR A 240 11.84 11.35 -15.30
CA THR A 240 12.88 11.63 -14.29
C THR A 240 12.35 11.36 -12.88
N VAL A 241 11.11 11.78 -12.57
CA VAL A 241 10.45 11.50 -11.29
C VAL A 241 10.24 9.99 -11.09
N SER A 242 9.83 9.28 -12.14
CA SER A 242 9.65 7.82 -12.09
C SER A 242 10.96 7.07 -11.88
N ASN A 243 12.07 7.54 -12.48
CA ASN A 243 13.40 6.95 -12.28
C ASN A 243 13.85 7.08 -10.81
N VAL A 244 13.55 8.21 -10.15
CA VAL A 244 13.84 8.37 -8.70
C VAL A 244 13.03 7.42 -7.83
N LEU A 245 11.80 7.08 -8.22
CA LEU A 245 11.00 6.09 -7.50
C LEU A 245 11.57 4.66 -7.61
N MET A 246 12.36 4.40 -8.66
CA MET A 246 12.96 3.08 -8.90
C MET A 246 14.29 2.87 -8.16
N LEU A 247 14.95 3.94 -7.73
CA LEU A 247 16.19 3.90 -6.94
C LEU A 247 15.91 3.72 -5.45
#